data_cbbf25d2d86f815ae7b39098ff792478
#
_entry.id   cbbf25d2d86f815ae7b39098ff792478
#
_cell.length_a   1.000
_cell.length_b   1.000
_cell.length_c   1.000
_cell.angle_alpha   90.00
_cell.angle_beta   90.00
_cell.angle_gamma   90.00
#
_symmetry.space_group_name_H-M   'P 1'
#
loop_
_entity.id
_entity.type
_entity.pdbx_description
1 polymer ?
#
loop_
_entity_poly.entity_id
_entity_poly.type
_entity_poly.pdbx_seq_one_letter_code
_entity_poly.pdbx_strand_id
1 'polypeptide(L)'
;MRENQHTEFKESWHDEYTRYISAFCNTEGGVLYIGIDDKGEVVGIEQPKKLIEKLPNFIAQKTGIMPLIHLREKAGKEYLEIEVQPSAMPISVHGRY
;
A
#
# COMPACT_ATOMS: atom_id res chain seq x y z
N MET A 1 16.57 0.72 3.29
CA MET A 1 15.31 1.30 2.80
C MET A 1 14.87 2.39 3.76
N ARG A 2 14.38 3.48 3.25
CA ARG A 2 14.02 4.63 4.09
C ARG A 2 12.62 5.10 3.76
N GLU A 3 11.89 5.49 4.80
CA GLU A 3 10.60 6.14 4.67
C GLU A 3 10.79 7.56 4.15
N ASN A 4 9.93 7.99 3.24
CA ASN A 4 9.94 9.36 2.71
C ASN A 4 8.54 9.68 2.20
N GLN A 5 8.38 10.80 1.49
CA GLN A 5 7.04 11.22 1.04
C GLN A 5 6.40 10.27 0.02
N HIS A 6 7.17 9.34 -0.53
CA HIS A 6 6.67 8.35 -1.49
C HIS A 6 6.78 6.92 -0.98
N THR A 7 7.15 6.75 0.28
CA THR A 7 7.35 5.44 0.87
C THR A 7 6.88 5.46 2.31
N GLU A 8 5.97 4.57 2.64
CA GLU A 8 5.43 4.47 3.99
C GLU A 8 5.60 3.05 4.50
N PHE A 9 6.12 2.88 5.72
CA PHE A 9 6.31 1.58 6.36
C PHE A 9 5.26 1.38 7.44
N LYS A 10 4.63 0.21 7.44
CA LYS A 10 3.69 -0.19 8.50
C LYS A 10 3.95 -1.63 8.86
N GLU A 11 3.89 -1.95 10.15
CA GLU A 11 4.17 -3.31 10.59
C GLU A 11 3.03 -4.27 10.33
N SER A 12 1.79 -3.75 10.30
CA SER A 12 0.62 -4.56 10.02
C SER A 12 -0.38 -3.73 9.23
N TRP A 13 -1.39 -4.39 8.66
CA TRP A 13 -2.42 -3.69 7.90
C TRP A 13 -3.50 -3.16 8.83
N HIS A 14 -3.92 -1.92 8.57
CA HIS A 14 -5.13 -1.34 9.14
C HIS A 14 -5.93 -0.73 8.01
N ASP A 15 -7.25 -0.89 8.07
CA ASP A 15 -8.12 -0.46 6.97
C ASP A 15 -8.05 1.04 6.70
N GLU A 16 -7.73 1.83 7.71
CA GLU A 16 -7.58 3.27 7.54
C GLU A 16 -6.40 3.66 6.67
N TYR A 17 -5.50 2.71 6.38
CA TYR A 17 -4.33 3.00 5.55
C TYR A 17 -4.66 3.22 4.08
N THR A 18 -5.91 3.04 3.68
CA THR A 18 -6.34 3.42 2.34
C THR A 18 -6.10 4.90 2.08
N ARG A 19 -6.01 5.72 3.15
CA ARG A 19 -5.70 7.14 3.00
C ARG A 19 -4.32 7.37 2.39
N TYR A 20 -3.34 6.50 2.71
CA TYR A 20 -2.00 6.61 2.11
C TYR A 20 -2.06 6.31 0.62
N ILE A 21 -2.88 5.32 0.26
CA ILE A 21 -3.02 4.93 -1.13
C ILE A 21 -3.62 6.06 -1.96
N SER A 22 -4.67 6.70 -1.43
CA SER A 22 -5.28 7.85 -2.09
C SER A 22 -4.30 9.01 -2.21
N ALA A 23 -3.55 9.29 -1.14
CA ALA A 23 -2.58 10.37 -1.15
C ALA A 23 -1.49 10.14 -2.19
N PHE A 24 -0.96 8.91 -2.27
CA PHE A 24 0.04 8.58 -3.29
C PHE A 24 -0.51 8.74 -4.70
N CYS A 25 -1.73 8.26 -4.93
CA CYS A 25 -2.33 8.34 -6.26
C CYS A 25 -2.54 9.79 -6.70
N ASN A 26 -2.85 10.67 -5.76
CA ASN A 26 -3.12 12.08 -6.05
C ASN A 26 -1.85 12.94 -6.06
N THR A 27 -0.70 12.33 -5.87
CA THR A 27 0.59 13.02 -5.94
C THR A 27 1.46 12.35 -7.00
N GLU A 28 2.64 11.91 -6.61
CA GLU A 28 3.58 11.32 -7.57
C GLU A 28 3.62 9.80 -7.51
N GLY A 29 2.63 9.21 -6.84
CA GLY A 29 2.65 7.79 -6.61
C GLY A 29 3.47 7.44 -5.38
N GLY A 30 3.58 6.16 -5.07
CA GLY A 30 4.37 5.74 -3.92
C GLY A 30 4.17 4.28 -3.61
N VAL A 31 4.79 3.85 -2.52
CA VAL A 31 4.74 2.47 -2.08
C VAL A 31 4.43 2.41 -0.60
N LEU A 32 3.43 1.61 -0.27
CA LEU A 32 3.09 1.31 1.13
C LEU A 32 3.55 -0.10 1.42
N TYR A 33 4.44 -0.25 2.38
CA TYR A 33 4.95 -1.55 2.79
C TYR A 33 4.25 -2.00 4.07
N ILE A 34 3.79 -3.23 4.07
CA ILE A 34 3.16 -3.84 5.25
C ILE A 34 4.07 -4.97 5.72
N GLY A 35 4.49 -4.92 6.97
CA GLY A 35 5.42 -5.89 7.53
C GLY A 35 6.83 -5.35 7.69
N ILE A 36 6.98 -4.02 7.64
CA ILE A 36 8.27 -3.35 7.79
C ILE A 36 8.12 -2.29 8.88
N ASP A 37 9.08 -2.22 9.79
CA ASP A 37 9.01 -1.27 10.89
C ASP A 37 9.56 0.11 10.47
N ASP A 38 9.51 1.06 11.40
CA ASP A 38 9.92 2.44 11.13
C ASP A 38 11.39 2.56 10.74
N LYS A 39 12.20 1.58 11.07
CA LYS A 39 13.61 1.58 10.74
C LYS A 39 13.89 0.95 9.39
N GLY A 40 12.86 0.46 8.70
CA GLY A 40 13.03 -0.21 7.43
C GLY A 40 13.37 -1.68 7.56
N GLU A 41 13.22 -2.25 8.75
CA GLU A 41 13.50 -3.66 8.97
C GLU A 41 12.24 -4.49 8.72
N VAL A 42 12.40 -5.60 8.02
CA VAL A 42 11.27 -6.49 7.76
C VAL A 42 10.96 -7.26 9.04
N VAL A 43 9.77 -7.06 9.56
CA VAL A 43 9.31 -7.77 10.76
C VAL A 43 8.36 -8.91 10.41
N GLY A 44 7.86 -8.91 9.17
CA GLY A 44 6.97 -9.96 8.70
C GLY A 44 5.52 -9.70 9.03
N ILE A 45 4.63 -10.41 8.37
CA ILE A 45 3.18 -10.31 8.62
C ILE A 45 2.62 -11.70 8.81
N GLU A 46 1.51 -11.76 9.56
CA GLU A 46 0.77 -13.00 9.70
C GLU A 46 -0.20 -13.13 8.54
N GLN A 47 -0.38 -14.35 8.05
CA GLN A 47 -1.36 -14.68 7.02
C GLN A 47 -1.29 -13.77 5.79
N PRO A 48 -0.08 -13.65 5.18
CA PRO A 48 0.06 -12.75 4.03
C PRO A 48 -0.85 -13.13 2.86
N LYS A 49 -1.15 -14.42 2.69
CA LYS A 49 -1.99 -14.84 1.59
C LYS A 49 -3.43 -14.37 1.75
N LYS A 50 -3.94 -14.38 2.98
CA LYS A 50 -5.29 -13.85 3.22
C LYS A 50 -5.34 -12.36 2.94
N LEU A 51 -4.30 -11.65 3.32
CA LEU A 51 -4.24 -10.21 3.13
C LEU A 51 -4.18 -9.88 1.65
N ILE A 52 -3.35 -10.59 0.90
CA ILE A 52 -3.19 -10.31 -0.53
C ILE A 52 -4.47 -10.65 -1.31
N GLU A 53 -5.28 -11.56 -0.80
CA GLU A 53 -6.58 -11.85 -1.40
C GLU A 53 -7.62 -10.78 -1.08
N LYS A 54 -7.57 -10.24 0.13
CA LYS A 54 -8.54 -9.26 0.59
C LYS A 54 -8.29 -7.86 0.03
N LEU A 55 -7.03 -7.44 0.00
CA LEU A 55 -6.69 -6.04 -0.21
C LEU A 55 -7.10 -5.46 -1.56
N PRO A 56 -6.94 -6.16 -2.69
CA PRO A 56 -7.31 -5.56 -3.97
C PRO A 56 -8.76 -5.08 -4.00
N ASN A 57 -9.69 -5.95 -3.58
CA ASN A 57 -11.10 -5.58 -3.58
C ASN A 57 -11.42 -4.51 -2.53
N PHE A 58 -10.82 -4.64 -1.36
CA PHE A 58 -11.07 -3.69 -0.29
C PHE A 58 -10.62 -2.28 -0.68
N ILE A 59 -9.41 -2.18 -1.24
CA ILE A 59 -8.86 -0.90 -1.64
C ILE A 59 -9.68 -0.31 -2.79
N ALA A 60 -10.04 -1.13 -3.77
CA ALA A 60 -10.85 -0.67 -4.90
C ALA A 60 -12.19 -0.14 -4.44
N GLN A 61 -12.84 -0.80 -3.49
CA GLN A 61 -14.12 -0.35 -2.98
C GLN A 61 -14.01 0.96 -2.21
N LYS A 62 -12.93 1.14 -1.47
CA LYS A 62 -12.76 2.33 -0.64
C LYS A 62 -12.25 3.53 -1.40
N THR A 63 -11.40 3.32 -2.40
CA THR A 63 -10.69 4.41 -3.06
C THR A 63 -10.94 4.50 -4.55
N GLY A 64 -11.41 3.43 -5.17
CA GLY A 64 -11.49 3.36 -6.63
C GLY A 64 -10.15 3.11 -7.29
N ILE A 65 -9.12 2.85 -6.52
CA ILE A 65 -7.76 2.68 -7.01
C ILE A 65 -7.40 1.20 -6.98
N MET A 66 -6.70 0.73 -8.01
CA MET A 66 -6.24 -0.65 -8.08
C MET A 66 -4.72 -0.68 -8.09
N PRO A 67 -4.11 -0.73 -6.90
CA PRO A 67 -2.65 -0.74 -6.82
C PRO A 67 -2.09 -2.09 -7.21
N LEU A 68 -0.79 -2.13 -7.47
CA LEU A 68 -0.07 -3.38 -7.68
C LEU A 68 0.39 -3.86 -6.31
N ILE A 69 0.02 -5.09 -5.96
CA ILE A 69 0.35 -5.66 -4.66
C ILE A 69 1.27 -6.85 -4.87
N HIS A 70 2.46 -6.77 -4.30
CA HIS A 70 3.47 -7.83 -4.43
C HIS A 70 3.76 -8.43 -3.07
N LEU A 71 3.80 -9.75 -3.01
CA LEU A 71 4.27 -10.46 -1.83
C LEU A 71 5.77 -10.64 -1.96
N ARG A 72 6.50 -10.11 -1.00
CA ARG A 72 7.95 -10.19 -0.99
C ARG A 72 8.43 -10.93 0.25
N GLU A 73 9.66 -11.38 0.21
CA GLU A 73 10.26 -12.10 1.33
C GLU A 73 11.68 -11.62 1.54
N LYS A 74 12.07 -11.47 2.80
CA LYS A 74 13.44 -11.16 3.17
C LYS A 74 13.77 -11.86 4.46
N ALA A 75 14.87 -12.64 4.47
CA ALA A 75 15.34 -13.36 5.66
C ALA A 75 14.25 -14.24 6.27
N GLY A 76 13.45 -14.89 5.42
CA GLY A 76 12.40 -15.79 5.87
C GLY A 76 11.13 -15.11 6.35
N LYS A 77 11.05 -13.79 6.23
CA LYS A 77 9.87 -13.03 6.67
C LYS A 77 9.20 -12.41 5.47
N GLU A 78 7.89 -12.58 5.40
CA GLU A 78 7.11 -12.08 4.28
C GLU A 78 6.51 -10.73 4.58
N TYR A 79 6.46 -9.88 3.57
CA TYR A 79 5.87 -8.55 3.67
C TYR A 79 5.20 -8.21 2.35
N LEU A 80 4.32 -7.21 2.37
CA LEU A 80 3.63 -6.76 1.17
C LEU A 80 4.19 -5.43 0.70
N GLU A 81 4.29 -5.31 -0.61
CA GLU A 81 4.67 -4.08 -1.28
C GLU A 81 3.46 -3.63 -2.09
N ILE A 82 2.84 -2.54 -1.66
CA ILE A 82 1.65 -2.01 -2.33
C ILE A 82 2.09 -0.79 -3.12
N GLU A 83 2.19 -0.96 -4.42
CA GLU A 83 2.70 0.07 -5.32
C GLU A 83 1.54 0.84 -5.93
N VAL A 84 1.54 2.16 -5.76
CA VAL A 84 0.48 3.03 -6.24
C VAL A 84 1.04 3.94 -7.31
N GLN A 85 0.46 3.86 -8.49
CA GLN A 85 0.84 4.72 -9.60
C GLN A 85 0.16 6.08 -9.45
N PRO A 86 0.81 7.16 -9.88
CA PRO A 86 0.14 8.46 -9.86
C PRO A 86 -0.97 8.48 -10.90
N SER A 87 -2.03 9.19 -10.60
CA SER A 87 -3.10 9.37 -11.57
C SER A 87 -2.67 10.35 -12.64
N ALA A 88 -2.96 10.05 -13.91
CA ALA A 88 -2.67 10.96 -15.00
C ALA A 88 -3.53 12.21 -14.93
N MET A 89 -4.66 12.10 -14.26
CA MET A 89 -5.56 13.21 -13.98
C MET A 89 -5.91 13.14 -12.51
N PRO A 90 -6.12 14.29 -11.86
CA PRO A 90 -6.52 14.24 -10.46
C PRO A 90 -7.72 13.36 -10.28
N ILE A 91 -7.67 12.54 -9.23
CA ILE A 91 -8.82 11.72 -8.89
C ILE A 91 -9.87 12.65 -8.30
N SER A 92 -10.99 12.79 -8.98
CA SER A 92 -12.09 13.49 -8.38
C SER A 92 -12.92 12.49 -7.59
N VAL A 93 -13.58 12.99 -6.61
CA VAL A 93 -14.48 12.14 -5.83
C VAL A 93 -15.56 11.67 -6.77
N HIS A 94 -15.68 10.37 -6.91
CA HIS A 94 -16.68 9.73 -7.76
C HIS A 94 -16.55 10.07 -9.23
N GLY A 95 -15.33 10.35 -9.69
CA GLY A 95 -15.08 10.54 -11.10
C GLY A 95 -15.66 11.80 -11.68
N ARG A 96 -15.93 12.79 -10.87
CA ARG A 96 -16.47 14.04 -11.37
C ARG A 96 -15.42 15.10 -11.56
N TYR A 97 -15.59 15.81 -12.58
CA TYR A 97 -14.81 16.97 -12.91
C TYR A 97 -15.66 18.03 -13.51
#